data_558a9420cbcd160040f7bc09206ee4a1
#
_entry.id   558a9420cbcd160040f7bc09206ee4a1
#
_cell.length_a   1.000
_cell.length_b   1.000
_cell.length_c   1.000
_cell.angle_alpha   90.00
_cell.angle_beta   90.00
_cell.angle_gamma   90.00
#
_symmetry.space_group_name_H-M   'P 1'
#
loop_
_entity.id
_entity.type
_entity.pdbx_description
1 polymer ?
#
loop_
_entity_poly.entity_id
_entity_poly.type
_entity_poly.pdbx_seq_one_letter_code
_entity_poly.pdbx_strand_id
1 'polypeptide(L)'
;MRNTKIQDSCTTILVGKKASYDGSTMVARTEDSQNGDFTPKKMVVVKADKQPRHYQSVLSSFNMDLPDNPMTYTSVPDALGKDGIWAEAGVNAVNVAMSATETITTNARVLGADPLVESGIGEEDMLTLVLPYIHSAKEGVLRLGKLLEAYGTYESNGIAFSDVNDIWWLETVGGHHWIARRVPDDAYVTNPNQLGIDHFEFNNTDDYLCSADLRDFIQRYHLDLTYSNEHFNPRYAFGSQKDRDKHYNTPRAWAMQKFLNPEIEQDPHSFAIPWCQKPYRKVTVEDVKYVLSNHYQDTIYNPYGPEGSAITQKAFRPIGINRTSQTALLQIRPNMPKEIATIQWMSYGAMPFNTMVPFFTQVTHIPNYFANTTENVSTDNFYWINRLIAVISDSHFSHHQTAIETYSDQTMAKGHAMIHSVEDAFSKGEKVDLTVKNQEMSDYIQEETQKLLNLIVFDASNLMTNRFSLSD
;
A
#
# COMPACT_ATOMS: atom_id res chain seq x y z
N MET A 1 -21.47 -7.07 22.26
CA MET A 1 -20.76 -5.90 21.76
C MET A 1 -19.38 -6.39 21.38
N ARG A 2 -19.10 -6.60 20.09
CA ARG A 2 -17.71 -6.81 19.63
C ARG A 2 -16.94 -5.55 20.01
N ASN A 3 -15.82 -5.69 20.69
CA ASN A 3 -14.85 -4.62 20.84
C ASN A 3 -14.67 -4.01 19.44
N THR A 4 -14.95 -2.72 19.29
CA THR A 4 -14.57 -1.97 18.11
C THR A 4 -13.04 -1.90 18.12
N LYS A 5 -12.38 -2.98 17.69
CA LYS A 5 -10.95 -2.94 17.37
C LYS A 5 -10.78 -1.77 16.39
N ILE A 6 -9.82 -0.93 16.63
CA ILE A 6 -9.44 0.13 15.70
C ILE A 6 -9.01 -0.61 14.43
N GLN A 7 -9.72 -0.39 13.33
CA GLN A 7 -9.47 -1.02 12.04
C GLN A 7 -8.03 -0.78 11.60
N ASP A 8 -7.47 -1.72 10.84
CA ASP A 8 -6.19 -1.58 10.20
C ASP A 8 -6.13 -0.26 9.43
N SER A 9 -4.95 0.29 9.27
CA SER A 9 -4.79 1.59 8.66
C SER A 9 -3.64 1.56 7.67
N CYS A 10 -3.89 1.96 6.46
CA CYS A 10 -2.94 1.95 5.36
C CYS A 10 -2.74 3.37 4.81
N THR A 11 -1.81 3.53 3.89
CA THR A 11 -1.67 4.76 3.09
C THR A 11 -1.28 4.37 1.67
N THR A 12 -2.08 4.81 0.71
CA THR A 12 -1.90 4.47 -0.70
C THR A 12 -1.49 5.70 -1.52
N ILE A 13 -0.53 5.50 -2.43
CA ILE A 13 -0.19 6.42 -3.51
C ILE A 13 -0.20 5.66 -4.84
N LEU A 14 -0.85 6.26 -5.86
CA LEU A 14 -0.91 5.75 -7.22
C LEU A 14 -0.28 6.78 -8.14
N VAL A 15 0.52 6.35 -9.13
CA VAL A 15 1.20 7.28 -10.06
C VAL A 15 0.95 6.81 -11.49
N GLY A 16 0.24 7.63 -12.26
CA GLY A 16 -0.06 7.38 -13.65
C GLY A 16 1.19 7.38 -14.54
N LYS A 17 1.15 6.64 -15.63
CA LYS A 17 2.31 6.38 -16.51
C LYS A 17 2.97 7.62 -17.09
N LYS A 18 2.24 8.72 -17.28
CA LYS A 18 2.83 10.00 -17.72
C LYS A 18 3.30 10.86 -16.56
N ALA A 19 2.88 10.58 -15.33
CA ALA A 19 3.38 11.22 -14.13
C ALA A 19 4.67 10.57 -13.60
N SER A 20 4.89 9.29 -13.86
CA SER A 20 6.10 8.57 -13.47
C SER A 20 7.32 8.94 -14.33
N TYR A 21 8.51 8.73 -13.79
CA TYR A 21 9.78 9.13 -14.41
C TYR A 21 10.14 8.32 -15.66
N ASP A 22 9.75 7.06 -15.72
CA ASP A 22 10.12 6.10 -16.78
C ASP A 22 8.92 5.63 -17.62
N GLY A 23 7.73 6.19 -17.39
CA GLY A 23 6.51 5.80 -18.08
C GLY A 23 5.80 4.60 -17.48
N SER A 24 6.27 4.07 -16.37
CA SER A 24 5.62 2.96 -15.65
C SER A 24 4.34 3.40 -14.95
N THR A 25 3.40 2.48 -14.77
CA THR A 25 2.36 2.61 -13.75
C THR A 25 2.94 2.20 -12.40
N MET A 26 2.67 2.97 -11.35
CA MET A 26 3.14 2.65 -10.00
C MET A 26 1.97 2.66 -9.01
N VAL A 27 1.82 1.56 -8.29
CA VAL A 27 0.86 1.40 -7.19
C VAL A 27 1.65 1.10 -5.93
N ALA A 28 1.54 1.94 -4.91
CA ALA A 28 2.23 1.70 -3.66
C ALA A 28 1.31 1.89 -2.45
N ARG A 29 1.47 1.01 -1.45
CA ARG A 29 0.70 1.04 -0.22
C ARG A 29 1.51 0.54 0.97
N THR A 30 1.37 1.25 2.11
CA THR A 30 1.75 0.71 3.42
C THR A 30 0.57 -0.10 3.97
N GLU A 31 0.86 -1.22 4.60
CA GLU A 31 -0.07 -1.92 5.47
C GLU A 31 0.34 -1.68 6.92
N ASP A 32 -0.57 -1.11 7.68
CA ASP A 32 -0.32 -0.76 9.07
C ASP A 32 -1.24 -1.58 9.99
N SER A 33 -0.66 -2.44 10.80
CA SER A 33 -1.38 -3.29 11.77
C SER A 33 -2.25 -2.48 12.73
N GLN A 34 -3.18 -3.14 13.38
CA GLN A 34 -3.99 -2.54 14.45
C GLN A 34 -3.11 -2.01 15.59
N ASN A 35 -3.62 -1.05 16.35
CA ASN A 35 -2.87 -0.49 17.46
C ASN A 35 -2.65 -1.54 18.56
N GLY A 36 -1.38 -1.79 18.84
CA GLY A 36 -0.93 -2.79 19.82
C GLY A 36 -0.65 -4.18 19.23
N ASP A 37 -0.94 -4.40 17.96
CA ASP A 37 -0.63 -5.64 17.25
C ASP A 37 0.46 -5.39 16.19
N PHE A 38 1.29 -6.38 15.94
CA PHE A 38 2.27 -6.40 14.87
C PHE A 38 2.12 -7.70 14.10
N THR A 39 1.70 -7.57 12.85
CA THR A 39 1.49 -8.70 11.96
C THR A 39 2.75 -8.95 11.12
N PRO A 40 3.53 -10.01 11.43
CA PRO A 40 4.69 -10.35 10.62
C PRO A 40 4.27 -10.75 9.20
N LYS A 41 4.99 -10.23 8.21
CA LYS A 41 4.77 -10.47 6.79
C LYS A 41 5.90 -11.25 6.15
N LYS A 42 5.61 -11.93 5.05
CA LYS A 42 6.60 -12.58 4.18
C LYS A 42 6.20 -12.39 2.72
N MET A 43 7.16 -12.44 1.81
CA MET A 43 6.89 -12.45 0.38
C MET A 43 6.96 -13.88 -0.15
N VAL A 44 6.03 -14.25 -1.02
CA VAL A 44 5.96 -15.60 -1.59
C VAL A 44 5.57 -15.58 -3.07
N VAL A 45 5.86 -16.69 -3.77
CA VAL A 45 5.26 -17.00 -5.08
C VAL A 45 4.19 -18.07 -4.87
N VAL A 46 2.95 -17.74 -5.20
CA VAL A 46 1.83 -18.66 -5.16
C VAL A 46 1.69 -19.33 -6.52
N LYS A 47 2.08 -20.58 -6.63
CA LYS A 47 2.06 -21.33 -7.90
C LYS A 47 0.64 -21.73 -8.29
N ALA A 48 0.35 -21.71 -9.59
CA ALA A 48 -0.97 -22.06 -10.14
C ALA A 48 -1.49 -23.42 -9.67
N ASP A 49 -0.61 -24.44 -9.65
CA ASP A 49 -0.93 -25.83 -9.27
C ASP A 49 -1.10 -26.03 -7.75
N LYS A 50 -0.78 -25.01 -6.94
CA LYS A 50 -0.89 -25.05 -5.48
C LYS A 50 -2.07 -24.28 -4.93
N GLN A 51 -2.84 -23.62 -5.78
CA GLN A 51 -4.01 -22.84 -5.36
C GLN A 51 -5.22 -23.75 -5.11
N PRO A 52 -6.01 -23.48 -4.06
CA PRO A 52 -7.22 -24.26 -3.78
C PRO A 52 -8.27 -24.05 -4.89
N ARG A 53 -9.19 -25.01 -5.06
CA ARG A 53 -10.36 -24.87 -5.92
C ARG A 53 -11.61 -24.45 -5.15
N HIS A 54 -11.58 -24.57 -3.84
CA HIS A 54 -12.60 -24.05 -2.93
C HIS A 54 -11.94 -23.11 -1.94
N TYR A 55 -12.46 -21.90 -1.85
CA TYR A 55 -12.00 -20.87 -0.92
C TYR A 55 -12.97 -20.77 0.25
N GLN A 56 -12.41 -20.62 1.45
CA GLN A 56 -13.14 -20.39 2.68
C GLN A 56 -12.45 -19.24 3.43
N SER A 57 -13.19 -18.16 3.70
CA SER A 57 -12.71 -17.08 4.57
C SER A 57 -12.49 -17.58 6.00
N VAL A 58 -11.51 -16.99 6.68
CA VAL A 58 -11.20 -17.26 8.08
C VAL A 58 -12.01 -16.37 9.02
N LEU A 59 -12.23 -15.09 8.63
CA LEU A 59 -12.88 -14.11 9.49
C LEU A 59 -14.38 -13.99 9.28
N SER A 60 -14.89 -14.48 8.14
CA SER A 60 -16.31 -14.52 7.84
C SER A 60 -16.78 -15.94 7.49
N SER A 61 -18.07 -16.12 7.21
CA SER A 61 -18.59 -17.39 6.68
C SER A 61 -18.58 -17.44 5.15
N PHE A 62 -17.95 -16.47 4.48
CA PHE A 62 -17.82 -16.45 3.04
C PHE A 62 -17.08 -17.67 2.52
N ASN A 63 -17.61 -18.31 1.49
CA ASN A 63 -16.94 -19.37 0.77
C ASN A 63 -17.42 -19.40 -0.69
N MET A 64 -16.55 -19.88 -1.59
CA MET A 64 -16.90 -20.07 -3.00
C MET A 64 -15.98 -21.06 -3.69
N ASP A 65 -16.48 -21.67 -4.75
CA ASP A 65 -15.64 -22.41 -5.68
C ASP A 65 -14.92 -21.43 -6.61
N LEU A 66 -13.60 -21.58 -6.69
CA LEU A 66 -12.75 -20.75 -7.52
C LEU A 66 -12.70 -21.25 -8.96
N PRO A 67 -12.55 -20.37 -9.96
CA PRO A 67 -12.43 -20.77 -11.35
C PRO A 67 -11.24 -21.70 -11.58
N ASP A 68 -11.36 -22.55 -12.60
CA ASP A 68 -10.22 -23.31 -13.10
C ASP A 68 -9.14 -22.41 -13.71
N ASN A 69 -7.91 -22.91 -13.78
CA ASN A 69 -6.78 -22.24 -14.41
C ASN A 69 -6.36 -20.89 -13.77
N PRO A 70 -6.12 -20.83 -12.44
CA PRO A 70 -5.51 -19.67 -11.84
C PRO A 70 -4.09 -19.45 -12.36
N MET A 71 -3.66 -18.19 -12.43
CA MET A 71 -2.27 -17.85 -12.74
C MET A 71 -1.39 -17.91 -11.48
N THR A 72 -0.11 -18.17 -11.68
CA THR A 72 0.92 -17.92 -10.66
C THR A 72 1.01 -16.43 -10.37
N TYR A 73 1.22 -16.04 -9.11
CA TYR A 73 1.37 -14.65 -8.71
C TYR A 73 2.31 -14.49 -7.50
N THR A 74 2.90 -13.31 -7.33
CA THR A 74 3.59 -12.93 -6.09
C THR A 74 2.57 -12.45 -5.06
N SER A 75 2.88 -12.61 -3.78
CA SER A 75 1.99 -12.20 -2.68
C SER A 75 2.81 -11.83 -1.44
N VAL A 76 2.22 -11.02 -0.56
CA VAL A 76 2.81 -10.60 0.72
C VAL A 76 1.89 -10.98 1.89
N PRO A 77 1.64 -12.28 2.10
CA PRO A 77 0.70 -12.73 3.12
C PRO A 77 1.23 -12.58 4.54
N ASP A 78 0.32 -12.70 5.48
CA ASP A 78 0.66 -12.90 6.89
C ASP A 78 1.55 -14.11 7.07
N ALA A 79 2.65 -13.93 7.79
CA ALA A 79 3.60 -15.02 8.01
C ALA A 79 3.01 -16.16 8.83
N LEU A 80 2.10 -15.83 9.75
CA LEU A 80 1.49 -16.79 10.69
C LEU A 80 0.14 -17.32 10.22
N GLY A 81 -0.59 -16.55 9.40
CA GLY A 81 -1.87 -16.99 8.82
C GLY A 81 -2.99 -17.24 9.82
N LYS A 82 -2.93 -16.65 11.02
CA LYS A 82 -3.91 -16.89 12.09
C LYS A 82 -5.31 -16.37 11.74
N ASP A 83 -5.35 -15.20 11.12
CA ASP A 83 -6.58 -14.48 10.78
C ASP A 83 -6.89 -14.49 9.27
N GLY A 84 -6.26 -15.39 8.52
CA GLY A 84 -6.43 -15.52 7.07
C GLY A 84 -5.13 -15.33 6.29
N ILE A 85 -5.26 -15.16 4.98
CA ILE A 85 -4.09 -15.04 4.08
C ILE A 85 -3.53 -13.62 4.11
N TRP A 86 -4.39 -12.61 4.03
CA TRP A 86 -3.98 -11.18 3.97
C TRP A 86 -2.90 -10.93 2.92
N ALA A 87 -3.19 -11.33 1.68
CA ALA A 87 -2.22 -11.39 0.59
C ALA A 87 -1.68 -10.02 0.12
N GLU A 88 -2.36 -8.94 0.45
CA GLU A 88 -2.02 -7.52 0.44
C GLU A 88 -1.53 -6.92 -0.89
N ALA A 89 -0.48 -7.42 -1.48
CA ALA A 89 0.07 -6.91 -2.72
C ALA A 89 0.66 -8.05 -3.55
N GLY A 90 0.45 -8.00 -4.87
CA GLY A 90 1.00 -9.02 -5.75
C GLY A 90 0.89 -8.68 -7.24
N VAL A 91 1.58 -9.49 -8.02
CA VAL A 91 1.63 -9.39 -9.49
C VAL A 91 1.47 -10.77 -10.07
N ASN A 92 0.56 -10.93 -11.03
CA ASN A 92 0.32 -12.21 -11.68
C ASN A 92 1.23 -12.45 -12.90
N ALA A 93 1.13 -13.65 -13.48
CA ALA A 93 1.97 -14.10 -14.59
C ALA A 93 1.82 -13.29 -15.89
N VAL A 94 0.82 -12.42 -15.99
CA VAL A 94 0.62 -11.53 -17.15
C VAL A 94 0.87 -10.05 -16.81
N ASN A 95 1.60 -9.78 -15.73
CA ASN A 95 1.97 -8.44 -15.26
C ASN A 95 0.75 -7.55 -14.94
N VAL A 96 -0.30 -8.13 -14.38
CA VAL A 96 -1.34 -7.36 -13.72
C VAL A 96 -1.04 -7.34 -12.22
N ALA A 97 -1.09 -6.17 -11.63
CA ALA A 97 -0.82 -5.97 -10.21
C ALA A 97 -2.11 -5.59 -9.46
N MET A 98 -2.17 -6.00 -8.20
CA MET A 98 -3.24 -5.65 -7.27
C MET A 98 -2.64 -5.31 -5.91
N SER A 99 -3.11 -4.22 -5.30
CA SER A 99 -2.87 -3.88 -3.91
C SER A 99 -4.21 -3.70 -3.20
N ALA A 100 -4.45 -4.56 -2.24
CA ALA A 100 -5.67 -4.61 -1.44
C ALA A 100 -5.28 -4.78 0.03
N THR A 101 -5.79 -4.04 0.97
CA THR A 101 -6.85 -3.04 0.83
C THR A 101 -6.48 -1.76 1.59
N GLU A 102 -7.07 -0.65 1.22
CA GLU A 102 -7.04 0.57 2.03
C GLU A 102 -8.35 0.63 2.79
N THR A 103 -8.36 0.43 4.12
CA THR A 103 -9.60 0.55 4.90
C THR A 103 -10.17 1.97 4.78
N ILE A 104 -11.40 2.10 4.31
CA ILE A 104 -12.10 3.37 4.17
C ILE A 104 -13.33 3.44 5.07
N THR A 105 -13.99 4.59 5.13
CA THR A 105 -15.16 4.77 5.98
C THR A 105 -16.36 5.29 5.19
N THR A 106 -17.45 4.57 5.30
CA THR A 106 -18.75 4.91 4.70
C THR A 106 -19.64 5.62 5.73
N ASN A 107 -20.44 6.59 5.30
CA ASN A 107 -21.33 7.33 6.20
C ASN A 107 -22.57 6.53 6.60
N ALA A 108 -23.24 6.99 7.67
CA ALA A 108 -24.39 6.30 8.24
C ALA A 108 -25.63 6.23 7.31
N ARG A 109 -25.78 7.18 6.35
CA ARG A 109 -26.90 7.16 5.40
C ARG A 109 -26.77 6.00 4.44
N VAL A 110 -25.55 5.77 3.94
CA VAL A 110 -25.25 4.63 3.07
C VAL A 110 -25.38 3.32 3.85
N LEU A 111 -24.76 3.22 5.03
CA LEU A 111 -24.84 2.01 5.85
C LEU A 111 -26.26 1.68 6.34
N GLY A 112 -27.13 2.69 6.44
CA GLY A 112 -28.54 2.48 6.72
C GLY A 112 -29.35 1.95 5.53
N ALA A 113 -28.88 2.21 4.30
CA ALA A 113 -29.51 1.79 3.07
C ALA A 113 -28.95 0.46 2.52
N ASP A 114 -27.63 0.25 2.66
CA ASP A 114 -26.89 -0.95 2.29
C ASP A 114 -25.91 -1.34 3.41
N PRO A 115 -26.37 -2.06 4.43
CA PRO A 115 -25.55 -2.47 5.57
C PRO A 115 -24.41 -3.41 5.16
N LEU A 116 -23.31 -3.35 5.89
CA LEU A 116 -22.22 -4.32 5.75
C LEU A 116 -22.72 -5.76 6.01
N VAL A 117 -22.20 -6.72 5.28
CA VAL A 117 -22.63 -8.12 5.28
C VAL A 117 -21.67 -8.95 6.11
N GLU A 118 -22.07 -9.39 7.30
CA GLU A 118 -21.20 -10.15 8.22
C GLU A 118 -20.61 -11.43 7.62
N SER A 119 -21.31 -12.06 6.66
CA SER A 119 -20.87 -13.24 5.91
C SER A 119 -20.15 -12.89 4.60
N GLY A 120 -19.90 -11.62 4.36
CA GLY A 120 -19.33 -11.12 3.11
C GLY A 120 -17.82 -11.31 3.01
N ILE A 121 -17.27 -10.80 1.92
CA ILE A 121 -15.84 -10.83 1.58
C ILE A 121 -15.11 -9.80 2.45
N GLY A 122 -13.94 -10.18 2.96
CA GLY A 122 -13.06 -9.31 3.71
C GLY A 122 -11.78 -8.93 2.97
N GLU A 123 -11.02 -8.09 3.62
CA GLU A 123 -9.70 -7.63 3.15
C GLU A 123 -8.75 -8.81 2.93
N GLU A 124 -8.76 -9.77 3.87
CA GLU A 124 -7.93 -10.97 3.83
C GLU A 124 -8.19 -11.88 2.62
N ASP A 125 -9.36 -11.74 2.00
CA ASP A 125 -9.83 -12.61 0.91
C ASP A 125 -9.52 -12.03 -0.48
N MET A 126 -9.64 -10.71 -0.64
CA MET A 126 -9.83 -10.03 -1.94
C MET A 126 -8.75 -10.34 -2.96
N LEU A 127 -7.47 -10.25 -2.60
CA LEU A 127 -6.39 -10.48 -3.56
C LEU A 127 -6.39 -11.92 -4.08
N THR A 128 -6.59 -12.88 -3.19
CA THR A 128 -6.64 -14.33 -3.53
C THR A 128 -7.81 -14.66 -4.45
N LEU A 129 -8.95 -13.97 -4.28
CA LEU A 129 -10.15 -14.19 -5.10
C LEU A 129 -10.06 -13.57 -6.50
N VAL A 130 -9.20 -12.55 -6.68
CA VAL A 130 -9.21 -11.72 -7.88
C VAL A 130 -7.94 -11.87 -8.72
N LEU A 131 -6.76 -11.63 -8.14
CA LEU A 131 -5.51 -11.48 -8.89
C LEU A 131 -5.15 -12.68 -9.77
N PRO A 132 -5.36 -13.94 -9.37
CA PRO A 132 -5.02 -15.10 -10.20
C PRO A 132 -5.84 -15.25 -11.47
N TYR A 133 -6.93 -14.49 -11.63
CA TYR A 133 -7.95 -14.71 -12.65
C TYR A 133 -8.18 -13.54 -13.59
N ILE A 134 -7.34 -12.51 -13.55
CA ILE A 134 -7.51 -11.26 -14.31
C ILE A 134 -6.34 -11.02 -15.26
N HIS A 135 -6.65 -10.44 -16.44
CA HIS A 135 -5.67 -10.17 -17.50
C HIS A 135 -5.47 -8.67 -17.75
N SER A 136 -6.21 -7.81 -17.05
CA SER A 136 -6.05 -6.36 -17.06
C SER A 136 -6.52 -5.73 -15.75
N ALA A 137 -6.11 -4.50 -15.51
CA ALA A 137 -6.55 -3.72 -14.36
C ALA A 137 -8.09 -3.53 -14.35
N LYS A 138 -8.68 -3.24 -15.52
CA LYS A 138 -10.14 -3.11 -15.67
C LYS A 138 -10.90 -4.41 -15.38
N GLU A 139 -10.36 -5.57 -15.79
CA GLU A 139 -10.93 -6.87 -15.43
C GLU A 139 -10.92 -7.11 -13.92
N GLY A 140 -9.89 -6.62 -13.21
CA GLY A 140 -9.81 -6.67 -11.76
C GLY A 140 -10.98 -5.95 -11.09
N VAL A 141 -11.26 -4.72 -11.52
CA VAL A 141 -12.42 -3.95 -11.07
C VAL A 141 -13.74 -4.69 -11.31
N LEU A 142 -13.93 -5.17 -12.54
CA LEU A 142 -15.18 -5.86 -12.92
C LEU A 142 -15.37 -7.19 -12.19
N ARG A 143 -14.28 -7.94 -11.95
CA ARG A 143 -14.34 -9.20 -11.21
C ARG A 143 -14.67 -8.96 -9.73
N LEU A 144 -13.93 -8.06 -9.08
CA LEU A 144 -14.21 -7.72 -7.68
C LEU A 144 -15.60 -7.13 -7.51
N GLY A 145 -16.00 -6.21 -8.41
CA GLY A 145 -17.33 -5.61 -8.39
C GLY A 145 -18.46 -6.65 -8.41
N LYS A 146 -18.37 -7.64 -9.31
CA LYS A 146 -19.34 -8.73 -9.36
C LYS A 146 -19.36 -9.59 -8.10
N LEU A 147 -18.21 -9.82 -7.47
CA LEU A 147 -18.14 -10.56 -6.21
C LEU A 147 -18.80 -9.76 -5.08
N LEU A 148 -18.56 -8.46 -5.00
CA LEU A 148 -19.19 -7.56 -4.03
C LEU A 148 -20.71 -7.49 -4.22
N GLU A 149 -21.21 -7.37 -5.45
CA GLU A 149 -22.64 -7.39 -5.76
C GLU A 149 -23.32 -8.71 -5.35
N ALA A 150 -22.62 -9.83 -5.50
CA ALA A 150 -23.17 -11.17 -5.23
C ALA A 150 -23.11 -11.58 -3.76
N TYR A 151 -22.03 -11.23 -3.05
CA TYR A 151 -21.73 -11.75 -1.73
C TYR A 151 -21.66 -10.66 -0.65
N GLY A 152 -21.51 -9.42 -1.04
CA GLY A 152 -21.30 -8.30 -0.14
C GLY A 152 -19.91 -8.31 0.53
N THR A 153 -19.67 -7.28 1.35
CA THR A 153 -18.47 -7.15 2.17
C THR A 153 -18.83 -6.83 3.61
N TYR A 154 -18.04 -7.32 4.57
CA TYR A 154 -18.25 -6.99 5.98
C TYR A 154 -17.52 -5.72 6.43
N GLU A 155 -16.74 -5.10 5.55
CA GLU A 155 -15.98 -3.87 5.82
C GLU A 155 -15.84 -3.00 4.58
N SER A 156 -15.47 -1.73 4.76
CA SER A 156 -15.32 -0.78 3.65
C SER A 156 -13.87 -0.64 3.25
N ASN A 157 -13.58 -0.84 1.97
CA ASN A 157 -12.22 -0.90 1.43
C ASN A 157 -12.05 -0.15 0.12
N GLY A 158 -10.80 0.32 -0.10
CA GLY A 158 -10.29 0.81 -1.36
C GLY A 158 -9.24 -0.14 -1.93
N ILE A 159 -9.30 -0.44 -3.23
CA ILE A 159 -8.46 -1.44 -3.89
C ILE A 159 -7.87 -0.88 -5.18
N ALA A 160 -6.55 -1.05 -5.37
CA ALA A 160 -5.86 -0.66 -6.58
C ALA A 160 -5.59 -1.86 -7.49
N PHE A 161 -5.85 -1.67 -8.78
CA PHE A 161 -5.45 -2.57 -9.87
C PHE A 161 -4.60 -1.81 -10.85
N SER A 162 -3.53 -2.43 -11.37
CA SER A 162 -2.74 -1.83 -12.42
C SER A 162 -2.24 -2.85 -13.43
N ASP A 163 -2.08 -2.39 -14.65
CA ASP A 163 -1.31 -3.05 -15.71
C ASP A 163 -0.44 -2.00 -16.41
N VAL A 164 0.21 -2.34 -17.50
CA VAL A 164 1.09 -1.42 -18.22
C VAL A 164 0.36 -0.21 -18.81
N ASN A 165 -0.94 -0.29 -19.01
CA ASN A 165 -1.75 0.74 -19.63
C ASN A 165 -2.45 1.64 -18.62
N ASP A 166 -3.02 1.05 -17.57
CA ASP A 166 -3.96 1.72 -16.68
C ASP A 166 -3.73 1.40 -15.20
N ILE A 167 -4.12 2.35 -14.36
CA ILE A 167 -4.36 2.13 -12.93
C ILE A 167 -5.85 2.40 -12.68
N TRP A 168 -6.50 1.50 -11.96
CA TRP A 168 -7.86 1.64 -11.48
C TRP A 168 -7.91 1.60 -9.97
N TRP A 169 -8.70 2.51 -9.39
CA TRP A 169 -8.99 2.53 -7.96
C TRP A 169 -10.47 2.24 -7.74
N LEU A 170 -10.78 1.22 -6.96
CA LEU A 170 -12.13 0.83 -6.57
C LEU A 170 -12.36 1.18 -5.10
N GLU A 171 -13.52 1.75 -4.78
CA GLU A 171 -14.00 2.00 -3.41
C GLU A 171 -15.33 1.29 -3.21
N THR A 172 -15.48 0.55 -2.09
CA THR A 172 -16.76 -0.04 -1.71
C THR A 172 -17.70 1.02 -1.16
N VAL A 173 -18.99 0.88 -1.43
CA VAL A 173 -20.06 1.77 -0.99
C VAL A 173 -21.13 0.94 -0.29
N GLY A 174 -21.14 0.94 1.05
CA GLY A 174 -21.98 0.03 1.82
C GLY A 174 -21.57 -1.42 1.69
N GLY A 175 -22.53 -2.32 1.77
CA GLY A 175 -22.29 -3.77 1.76
C GLY A 175 -22.10 -4.37 0.37
N HIS A 176 -22.78 -3.86 -0.66
CA HIS A 176 -22.80 -4.48 -1.99
C HIS A 176 -22.43 -3.54 -3.13
N HIS A 177 -22.59 -2.21 -2.94
CA HIS A 177 -22.28 -1.24 -3.98
C HIS A 177 -20.79 -0.88 -4.02
N TRP A 178 -20.34 -0.42 -5.16
CA TRP A 178 -18.96 0.00 -5.38
C TRP A 178 -18.88 1.05 -6.50
N ILE A 179 -17.82 1.85 -6.45
CA ILE A 179 -17.40 2.78 -7.52
C ILE A 179 -15.93 2.52 -7.85
N ALA A 180 -15.55 2.80 -9.08
CA ALA A 180 -14.13 2.78 -9.47
C ALA A 180 -13.83 3.89 -10.46
N ARG A 181 -12.63 4.45 -10.34
CA ARG A 181 -12.14 5.49 -11.24
C ARG A 181 -10.75 5.12 -11.78
N ARG A 182 -10.57 5.31 -13.08
CA ARG A 182 -9.26 5.21 -13.71
C ARG A 182 -8.41 6.41 -13.29
N VAL A 183 -7.18 6.16 -12.90
CA VAL A 183 -6.22 7.22 -12.57
C VAL A 183 -5.78 7.90 -13.87
N PRO A 184 -5.89 9.24 -13.98
CA PRO A 184 -5.40 9.94 -15.16
C PRO A 184 -3.91 9.68 -15.39
N ASP A 185 -3.51 9.49 -16.64
CA ASP A 185 -2.13 9.14 -17.00
C ASP A 185 -1.07 10.11 -16.44
N ASP A 186 -1.39 11.41 -16.38
CA ASP A 186 -0.48 12.48 -15.98
C ASP A 186 -0.66 12.94 -14.52
N ALA A 187 -1.40 12.17 -13.74
CA ALA A 187 -1.70 12.47 -12.34
C ALA A 187 -1.16 11.41 -11.37
N TYR A 188 -1.07 11.81 -10.11
CA TYR A 188 -0.94 10.91 -8.97
C TYR A 188 -2.20 10.99 -8.10
N VAL A 189 -2.42 9.95 -7.29
CA VAL A 189 -3.51 9.85 -6.32
C VAL A 189 -2.93 9.66 -4.93
N THR A 190 -3.52 10.31 -3.94
CA THR A 190 -3.21 10.09 -2.52
C THR A 190 -4.46 9.63 -1.79
N ASN A 191 -4.42 8.44 -1.21
CA ASN A 191 -5.57 7.88 -0.52
C ASN A 191 -5.21 7.38 0.87
N PRO A 192 -5.56 8.14 1.93
CA PRO A 192 -5.57 7.65 3.31
C PRO A 192 -6.88 6.87 3.58
N ASN A 193 -7.12 6.49 4.83
CA ASN A 193 -8.30 5.71 5.24
C ASN A 193 -9.64 6.47 5.15
N GLN A 194 -9.96 6.95 3.97
CA GLN A 194 -11.22 7.65 3.67
C GLN A 194 -11.63 7.41 2.22
N LEU A 195 -12.91 7.54 1.91
CA LEU A 195 -13.36 7.61 0.53
C LEU A 195 -12.64 8.79 -0.15
N GLY A 196 -11.98 8.51 -1.26
CA GLY A 196 -11.11 9.46 -1.96
C GLY A 196 -11.75 10.06 -3.20
N ILE A 197 -12.45 9.26 -4.03
CA ILE A 197 -13.00 9.69 -5.31
C ILE A 197 -13.95 10.89 -5.09
N ASP A 198 -13.56 12.04 -5.64
CA ASP A 198 -14.23 13.32 -5.46
C ASP A 198 -15.01 13.80 -6.69
N HIS A 199 -14.90 13.06 -7.80
CA HIS A 199 -15.58 13.34 -9.06
C HIS A 199 -15.95 12.03 -9.76
N PHE A 200 -17.19 11.92 -10.27
CA PHE A 200 -17.68 10.72 -10.94
C PHE A 200 -18.65 11.05 -12.08
N GLU A 201 -18.40 10.47 -13.24
CA GLU A 201 -19.20 10.66 -14.46
C GLU A 201 -19.85 9.32 -14.91
N PHE A 202 -21.11 9.13 -14.59
CA PHE A 202 -21.84 7.89 -14.89
C PHE A 202 -21.90 7.49 -16.36
N ASN A 203 -21.75 8.43 -17.28
CA ASN A 203 -21.86 8.16 -18.71
C ASN A 203 -20.49 7.92 -19.38
N ASN A 204 -19.39 8.11 -18.66
CA ASN A 204 -18.03 7.88 -19.14
C ASN A 204 -17.51 6.54 -18.59
N THR A 205 -17.86 5.43 -19.24
CA THR A 205 -17.46 4.08 -18.84
C THR A 205 -16.00 3.72 -19.18
N ASP A 206 -15.27 4.61 -19.82
CA ASP A 206 -13.84 4.44 -20.08
C ASP A 206 -13.01 4.77 -18.84
N ASP A 207 -13.47 5.75 -18.05
CA ASP A 207 -12.75 6.23 -16.86
C ASP A 207 -13.50 5.95 -15.54
N TYR A 208 -14.78 5.58 -15.57
CA TYR A 208 -15.61 5.36 -14.38
C TYR A 208 -16.45 4.10 -14.50
N LEU A 209 -16.43 3.29 -13.47
CA LEU A 209 -17.21 2.06 -13.35
C LEU A 209 -17.91 2.03 -11.99
N CYS A 210 -19.07 1.40 -11.91
CA CYS A 210 -19.81 1.22 -10.67
C CYS A 210 -20.73 0.00 -10.71
N SER A 211 -21.28 -0.38 -9.56
CA SER A 211 -22.35 -1.38 -9.49
C SER A 211 -23.56 -0.96 -10.35
N ALA A 212 -24.22 -1.94 -10.93
CA ALA A 212 -25.20 -1.74 -11.99
C ALA A 212 -26.39 -0.84 -11.58
N ASP A 213 -26.80 -0.89 -10.34
CA ASP A 213 -27.95 -0.18 -9.79
C ASP A 213 -27.57 1.03 -8.92
N LEU A 214 -26.29 1.43 -8.88
CA LEU A 214 -25.79 2.51 -8.03
C LEU A 214 -26.54 3.83 -8.25
N ARG A 215 -26.89 4.15 -9.48
CA ARG A 215 -27.62 5.38 -9.82
C ARG A 215 -29.02 5.40 -9.18
N ASP A 216 -29.75 4.27 -9.28
CA ASP A 216 -31.07 4.11 -8.67
C ASP A 216 -30.97 4.11 -7.14
N PHE A 217 -29.92 3.49 -6.61
CA PHE A 217 -29.61 3.50 -5.18
C PHE A 217 -29.41 4.93 -4.66
N ILE A 218 -28.59 5.73 -5.32
CA ILE A 218 -28.36 7.15 -4.96
C ILE A 218 -29.67 7.94 -4.98
N GLN A 219 -30.45 7.79 -6.03
CA GLN A 219 -31.73 8.50 -6.18
C GLN A 219 -32.74 8.08 -5.13
N ARG A 220 -32.89 6.78 -4.92
CA ARG A 220 -33.87 6.20 -3.97
C ARG A 220 -33.63 6.66 -2.54
N TYR A 221 -32.37 6.75 -2.13
CA TYR A 221 -31.98 7.08 -0.75
C TYR A 221 -31.49 8.53 -0.58
N HIS A 222 -31.65 9.37 -1.62
CA HIS A 222 -31.27 10.79 -1.60
C HIS A 222 -29.80 11.00 -1.15
N LEU A 223 -28.88 10.22 -1.69
CA LEU A 223 -27.49 10.23 -1.25
C LEU A 223 -26.67 11.34 -1.90
N ASP A 224 -27.07 11.83 -3.07
CA ASP A 224 -26.42 12.96 -3.74
C ASP A 224 -26.65 14.25 -2.96
N LEU A 225 -25.55 14.90 -2.58
CA LEU A 225 -25.54 16.17 -1.83
C LEU A 225 -25.10 17.36 -2.70
N THR A 226 -24.85 17.13 -4.00
CA THR A 226 -24.46 18.21 -4.91
C THR A 226 -25.67 19.07 -5.27
N TYR A 227 -25.44 20.37 -5.47
CA TYR A 227 -26.47 21.24 -6.03
C TYR A 227 -26.64 20.96 -7.53
N SER A 228 -27.82 21.21 -8.05
CA SER A 228 -28.14 21.06 -9.47
C SER A 228 -27.11 21.81 -10.33
N ASN A 229 -26.57 21.16 -11.38
CA ASN A 229 -25.54 21.59 -12.33
C ASN A 229 -24.08 21.43 -11.88
N GLU A 230 -23.82 20.79 -10.74
CA GLU A 230 -22.47 20.39 -10.36
C GLU A 230 -22.22 18.90 -10.67
N HIS A 231 -20.96 18.52 -10.73
CA HIS A 231 -20.57 17.13 -10.90
C HIS A 231 -20.83 16.34 -9.62
N PHE A 232 -21.32 15.11 -9.76
CA PHE A 232 -21.51 14.20 -8.63
C PHE A 232 -20.20 13.97 -7.89
N ASN A 233 -20.21 14.21 -6.58
CA ASN A 233 -19.07 14.00 -5.70
C ASN A 233 -19.32 12.81 -4.75
N PRO A 234 -18.76 11.63 -5.06
CA PRO A 234 -18.91 10.42 -4.24
C PRO A 234 -18.41 10.58 -2.80
N ARG A 235 -17.34 11.35 -2.59
CA ARG A 235 -16.80 11.59 -1.24
C ARG A 235 -17.82 12.24 -0.33
N TYR A 236 -18.59 13.20 -0.84
CA TYR A 236 -19.68 13.85 -0.05
C TYR A 236 -20.90 12.93 0.08
N ALA A 237 -21.22 12.18 -0.97
CA ALA A 237 -22.38 11.29 -0.96
C ALA A 237 -22.18 10.10 -0.01
N PHE A 238 -21.01 9.48 -0.01
CA PHE A 238 -20.76 8.19 0.61
C PHE A 238 -19.78 8.22 1.79
N GLY A 239 -18.79 9.12 1.76
CA GLY A 239 -17.71 9.17 2.75
C GLY A 239 -18.12 9.71 4.12
N SER A 240 -17.31 9.39 5.12
CA SER A 240 -17.40 10.03 6.43
C SER A 240 -16.65 11.37 6.45
N GLN A 241 -17.10 12.28 7.31
CA GLN A 241 -16.47 13.58 7.58
C GLN A 241 -16.46 13.83 9.08
N LYS A 242 -15.69 13.01 9.81
CA LYS A 242 -15.59 13.08 11.27
C LYS A 242 -14.38 13.91 11.69
N ASP A 243 -14.42 14.47 12.89
CA ASP A 243 -13.27 15.20 13.45
C ASP A 243 -12.00 14.36 13.49
N ARG A 244 -12.13 13.05 13.73
CA ARG A 244 -11.00 12.12 13.65
C ARG A 244 -10.29 12.17 12.29
N ASP A 245 -11.02 12.32 11.19
CA ASP A 245 -10.44 12.35 9.84
C ASP A 245 -9.46 13.52 9.65
N LYS A 246 -9.72 14.67 10.33
CA LYS A 246 -8.85 15.84 10.30
C LYS A 246 -7.50 15.67 11.01
N HIS A 247 -7.35 14.63 11.80
CA HIS A 247 -6.12 14.29 12.53
C HIS A 247 -5.48 13.01 12.00
N TYR A 248 -6.29 12.14 11.41
CA TYR A 248 -5.87 10.81 10.99
C TYR A 248 -5.70 10.68 9.48
N ASN A 249 -6.61 11.24 8.68
CA ASN A 249 -6.69 11.04 7.24
C ASN A 249 -6.19 12.24 6.44
N THR A 250 -6.86 13.39 6.53
CA THR A 250 -6.56 14.55 5.68
C THR A 250 -5.12 15.05 5.81
N PRO A 251 -4.46 15.01 7.00
CA PRO A 251 -3.06 15.43 7.10
C PRO A 251 -2.10 14.54 6.31
N ARG A 252 -2.39 13.24 6.16
CA ARG A 252 -1.57 12.34 5.34
C ARG A 252 -1.66 12.68 3.86
N ALA A 253 -2.88 12.88 3.34
CA ALA A 253 -3.07 13.34 1.96
C ALA A 253 -2.38 14.69 1.72
N TRP A 254 -2.56 15.65 2.65
CA TRP A 254 -1.86 16.92 2.62
C TRP A 254 -0.34 16.79 2.56
N ALA A 255 0.27 15.96 3.42
CA ALA A 255 1.72 15.81 3.47
C ALA A 255 2.29 15.21 2.18
N MET A 256 1.62 14.20 1.60
CA MET A 256 2.01 13.64 0.31
C MET A 256 1.92 14.68 -0.81
N GLN A 257 0.81 15.42 -0.87
CA GLN A 257 0.60 16.43 -1.91
C GLN A 257 1.51 17.65 -1.73
N LYS A 258 1.81 18.05 -0.50
CA LYS A 258 2.80 19.11 -0.23
C LYS A 258 4.19 18.77 -0.77
N PHE A 259 4.61 17.50 -0.67
CA PHE A 259 5.88 17.07 -1.24
C PHE A 259 5.85 17.04 -2.78
N LEU A 260 4.78 16.52 -3.38
CA LEU A 260 4.68 16.37 -4.84
C LEU A 260 4.29 17.68 -5.56
N ASN A 261 3.72 18.65 -4.84
CA ASN A 261 3.30 19.95 -5.33
C ASN A 261 3.62 21.04 -4.28
N PRO A 262 4.91 21.37 -4.06
CA PRO A 262 5.33 22.24 -2.95
C PRO A 262 4.80 23.67 -3.03
N GLU A 263 4.37 24.12 -4.22
CA GLU A 263 3.82 25.47 -4.43
C GLU A 263 2.32 25.59 -4.15
N ILE A 264 1.62 24.46 -3.94
CA ILE A 264 0.19 24.47 -3.67
C ILE A 264 -0.05 24.52 -2.16
N GLU A 265 -0.63 25.62 -1.71
CA GLU A 265 -1.03 25.75 -0.31
C GLU A 265 -2.34 25.01 -0.05
N GLN A 266 -2.36 24.18 0.97
CA GLN A 266 -3.53 23.42 1.43
C GLN A 266 -3.60 23.42 2.95
N ASP A 267 -4.81 23.36 3.49
CA ASP A 267 -5.05 23.15 4.91
C ASP A 267 -5.03 21.63 5.23
N PRO A 268 -4.17 21.15 6.14
CA PRO A 268 -4.11 19.73 6.52
C PRO A 268 -5.42 19.18 7.08
N HIS A 269 -6.33 20.03 7.55
CA HIS A 269 -7.64 19.62 8.09
C HIS A 269 -8.75 19.60 7.02
N SER A 270 -8.45 19.99 5.78
CA SER A 270 -9.45 20.17 4.74
C SER A 270 -9.95 18.83 4.20
N PHE A 271 -11.28 18.67 4.14
CA PHE A 271 -11.90 17.58 3.37
C PHE A 271 -11.91 17.81 1.85
N ALA A 272 -11.50 19.01 1.40
CA ALA A 272 -11.45 19.36 -0.02
C ALA A 272 -10.08 19.10 -0.68
N ILE A 273 -9.16 18.43 0.01
CA ILE A 273 -7.90 17.96 -0.61
C ILE A 273 -8.27 17.05 -1.78
N PRO A 274 -7.85 17.37 -3.03
CA PRO A 274 -8.28 16.60 -4.20
C PRO A 274 -7.76 15.16 -4.18
N TRP A 275 -8.55 14.24 -4.74
CA TRP A 275 -8.17 12.84 -4.84
C TRP A 275 -6.93 12.64 -5.71
N CYS A 276 -6.86 13.32 -6.86
CA CYS A 276 -5.72 13.25 -7.77
C CYS A 276 -5.24 14.63 -8.18
N GLN A 277 -3.94 14.75 -8.45
CA GLN A 277 -3.31 15.97 -8.96
C GLN A 277 -2.19 15.62 -9.94
N LYS A 278 -1.86 16.57 -10.83
CA LYS A 278 -0.67 16.50 -11.65
C LYS A 278 0.54 16.90 -10.80
N PRO A 279 1.60 16.09 -10.74
CA PRO A 279 2.76 16.42 -9.92
C PRO A 279 3.56 17.58 -10.53
N TYR A 280 4.28 18.32 -9.68
CA TYR A 280 5.19 19.37 -10.09
C TYR A 280 6.29 18.87 -11.05
N ARG A 281 6.81 17.69 -10.82
CA ARG A 281 7.78 16.97 -11.66
C ARG A 281 7.45 15.49 -11.73
N LYS A 282 8.15 14.79 -12.61
CA LYS A 282 8.04 13.32 -12.67
C LYS A 282 8.34 12.68 -11.32
N VAL A 283 7.52 11.69 -10.95
CA VAL A 283 7.61 10.97 -9.69
C VAL A 283 8.49 9.73 -9.86
N THR A 284 9.46 9.56 -8.97
CA THR A 284 10.38 8.41 -8.94
C THR A 284 9.98 7.39 -7.87
N VAL A 285 10.65 6.24 -7.85
CA VAL A 285 10.51 5.23 -6.78
C VAL A 285 10.94 5.82 -5.43
N GLU A 286 12.01 6.63 -5.43
CA GLU A 286 12.52 7.32 -4.24
C GLU A 286 11.52 8.34 -3.69
N ASP A 287 10.80 9.05 -4.57
CA ASP A 287 9.72 9.95 -4.15
C ASP A 287 8.58 9.18 -3.48
N VAL A 288 8.20 8.04 -4.04
CA VAL A 288 7.19 7.16 -3.43
C VAL A 288 7.67 6.65 -2.06
N LYS A 289 8.94 6.21 -1.97
CA LYS A 289 9.54 5.81 -0.69
C LYS A 289 9.51 6.96 0.32
N TYR A 290 9.89 8.17 -0.10
CA TYR A 290 9.89 9.35 0.76
C TYR A 290 8.49 9.68 1.29
N VAL A 291 7.47 9.75 0.43
CA VAL A 291 6.12 10.09 0.88
C VAL A 291 5.51 9.02 1.79
N LEU A 292 5.82 7.73 1.57
CA LEU A 292 5.39 6.66 2.45
C LEU A 292 6.21 6.55 3.75
N SER A 293 7.36 7.22 3.82
CA SER A 293 8.16 7.40 5.04
C SER A 293 7.81 8.69 5.79
N ASN A 294 6.90 9.50 5.26
CA ASN A 294 6.67 10.86 5.75
C ASN A 294 6.14 10.85 7.19
N HIS A 295 6.78 11.66 8.02
CA HIS A 295 6.41 11.93 9.41
C HIS A 295 6.29 13.44 9.66
N TYR A 296 5.85 14.20 8.63
CA TYR A 296 5.66 15.66 8.66
C TYR A 296 6.97 16.45 8.81
N GLN A 297 8.06 15.99 8.20
CA GLN A 297 9.35 16.66 8.18
C GLN A 297 9.16 18.15 7.80
N ASP A 298 10.00 19.01 8.34
CA ASP A 298 9.99 20.47 8.09
C ASP A 298 8.67 21.17 8.48
N THR A 299 7.95 20.59 9.45
CA THR A 299 6.72 21.18 10.01
C THR A 299 6.68 21.05 11.53
N ILE A 300 5.83 21.87 12.17
CA ILE A 300 5.58 21.79 13.62
C ILE A 300 4.93 20.46 14.06
N TYR A 301 4.52 19.61 13.12
CA TYR A 301 3.87 18.32 13.37
C TYR A 301 4.85 17.14 13.36
N ASN A 302 6.14 17.38 13.07
CA ASN A 302 7.16 16.35 13.04
C ASN A 302 7.46 15.80 14.46
N PRO A 303 7.15 14.51 14.74
CA PRO A 303 7.40 13.94 16.07
C PRO A 303 8.88 13.84 16.45
N TYR A 304 9.78 13.87 15.47
CA TYR A 304 11.23 13.77 15.66
C TYR A 304 11.95 15.12 15.53
N GLY A 305 11.23 16.16 15.13
CA GLY A 305 11.80 17.49 14.85
C GLY A 305 11.94 18.34 16.13
N PRO A 306 12.80 19.38 16.07
CA PRO A 306 12.93 20.34 17.16
C PRO A 306 11.80 21.38 17.19
N GLU A 307 11.03 21.48 16.10
CA GLU A 307 10.00 22.50 15.92
C GLU A 307 8.66 22.05 16.52
N GLY A 308 7.84 23.04 16.88
CA GLY A 308 6.53 22.78 17.45
C GLY A 308 6.52 22.56 18.96
N SER A 309 5.41 22.10 19.46
CA SER A 309 5.18 21.78 20.86
C SER A 309 4.87 20.28 21.02
N ALA A 310 4.92 19.76 22.26
CA ALA A 310 4.50 18.40 22.53
C ALA A 310 3.03 18.10 22.13
N ILE A 311 2.20 19.13 21.94
CA ILE A 311 0.83 19.00 21.45
C ILE A 311 0.83 18.89 19.93
N THR A 312 1.50 19.81 19.22
CA THR A 312 1.53 19.81 17.74
C THR A 312 2.24 18.59 17.17
N GLN A 313 3.34 18.16 17.76
CA GLN A 313 4.08 16.95 17.37
C GLN A 313 3.27 15.64 17.50
N LYS A 314 2.16 15.66 18.25
CA LYS A 314 1.24 14.54 18.42
C LYS A 314 -0.12 14.77 17.78
N ALA A 315 -0.30 15.88 17.05
CA ALA A 315 -1.60 16.27 16.52
C ALA A 315 -2.04 15.36 15.36
N PHE A 316 -1.11 14.89 14.55
CA PHE A 316 -1.40 14.12 13.34
C PHE A 316 -0.76 12.73 13.36
N ARG A 317 -1.46 11.77 12.79
CA ARG A 317 -0.94 10.41 12.56
C ARG A 317 0.07 10.45 11.41
N PRO A 318 1.37 10.13 11.62
CA PRO A 318 2.36 10.06 10.56
C PRO A 318 2.02 8.99 9.51
N ILE A 319 2.54 9.13 8.29
CA ILE A 319 2.46 8.08 7.25
C ILE A 319 3.42 6.96 7.63
N GLY A 320 4.72 7.29 7.73
CA GLY A 320 5.73 6.37 8.26
C GLY A 320 5.53 6.14 9.76
N ILE A 321 4.90 5.03 10.11
CA ILE A 321 4.50 4.72 11.48
C ILE A 321 5.09 3.38 11.94
N ASN A 322 5.24 3.23 13.27
CA ASN A 322 5.78 2.02 13.89
C ASN A 322 4.98 0.74 13.59
N ARG A 323 3.69 0.90 13.29
CA ARG A 323 2.76 -0.23 13.04
C ARG A 323 2.81 -0.77 11.61
N THR A 324 3.53 -0.11 10.68
CA THR A 324 3.69 -0.61 9.33
C THR A 324 4.26 -2.03 9.35
N SER A 325 3.55 -2.96 8.75
CA SER A 325 3.95 -4.37 8.64
C SER A 325 4.76 -4.59 7.37
N GLN A 326 4.28 -4.03 6.24
CA GLN A 326 4.96 -4.07 4.95
C GLN A 326 4.64 -2.81 4.14
N THR A 327 5.48 -2.52 3.17
CA THR A 327 5.23 -1.57 2.09
C THR A 327 5.60 -2.23 0.77
N ALA A 328 4.67 -2.25 -0.16
CA ALA A 328 4.92 -2.72 -1.52
C ALA A 328 4.69 -1.58 -2.51
N LEU A 329 5.60 -1.43 -3.48
CA LEU A 329 5.42 -0.63 -4.68
C LEU A 329 5.46 -1.58 -5.89
N LEU A 330 4.39 -1.59 -6.67
CA LEU A 330 4.21 -2.41 -7.85
C LEU A 330 4.42 -1.50 -9.07
N GLN A 331 5.59 -1.61 -9.70
CA GLN A 331 6.02 -0.80 -10.84
C GLN A 331 5.94 -1.64 -12.12
N ILE A 332 5.08 -1.27 -13.07
CA ILE A 332 4.93 -1.97 -14.35
C ILE A 332 5.45 -1.06 -15.46
N ARG A 333 6.58 -1.46 -16.08
CA ARG A 333 7.33 -0.64 -17.02
C ARG A 333 6.93 -0.91 -18.46
N PRO A 334 6.65 0.12 -19.28
CA PRO A 334 6.32 -0.04 -20.69
C PRO A 334 7.54 -0.47 -21.49
N ASN A 335 7.31 -1.08 -22.62
CA ASN A 335 8.35 -1.42 -23.61
C ASN A 335 9.43 -2.39 -23.13
N MET A 336 9.19 -3.11 -22.03
CA MET A 336 10.07 -4.14 -21.51
C MET A 336 9.57 -5.53 -21.92
N PRO A 337 10.46 -6.52 -22.10
CA PRO A 337 10.07 -7.92 -22.17
C PRO A 337 9.21 -8.30 -20.97
N LYS A 338 8.17 -9.10 -21.20
CA LYS A 338 7.17 -9.46 -20.15
C LYS A 338 7.81 -10.08 -18.90
N GLU A 339 8.92 -10.74 -19.06
CA GLU A 339 9.66 -11.41 -17.98
C GLU A 339 10.24 -10.40 -16.98
N ILE A 340 10.61 -9.21 -17.44
CA ILE A 340 11.27 -8.17 -16.65
C ILE A 340 10.46 -6.87 -16.55
N ALA A 341 9.23 -6.85 -17.10
CA ALA A 341 8.41 -5.64 -17.15
C ALA A 341 8.02 -5.13 -15.76
N THR A 342 7.76 -6.02 -14.80
CA THR A 342 7.30 -5.64 -13.47
C THR A 342 8.38 -5.82 -12.43
N ILE A 343 8.57 -4.76 -11.64
CA ILE A 343 9.38 -4.76 -10.42
C ILE A 343 8.45 -4.56 -9.23
N GLN A 344 8.54 -5.47 -8.25
CA GLN A 344 7.92 -5.32 -6.95
C GLN A 344 8.98 -4.86 -5.95
N TRP A 345 8.87 -3.60 -5.52
CA TRP A 345 9.73 -3.04 -4.49
C TRP A 345 9.12 -3.33 -3.12
N MET A 346 9.90 -3.93 -2.24
CA MET A 346 9.44 -4.40 -0.94
C MET A 346 10.18 -3.77 0.22
N SER A 347 9.45 -3.50 1.28
CA SER A 347 9.98 -3.15 2.59
C SER A 347 9.14 -3.79 3.69
N TYR A 348 9.75 -4.08 4.83
CA TYR A 348 9.05 -4.55 6.04
C TYR A 348 9.33 -3.63 7.22
N GLY A 349 8.30 -3.39 8.04
CA GLY A 349 8.41 -2.53 9.20
C GLY A 349 8.30 -1.04 8.87
N ALA A 350 8.64 -0.19 9.85
CA ALA A 350 8.46 1.26 9.76
C ALA A 350 9.37 1.90 8.71
N MET A 351 8.77 2.53 7.70
CA MET A 351 9.45 3.09 6.54
C MET A 351 10.51 4.17 6.81
N PRO A 352 10.39 5.03 7.84
CA PRO A 352 11.44 6.02 8.15
C PRO A 352 12.80 5.39 8.51
N PHE A 353 12.82 4.12 8.90
CA PHE A 353 14.01 3.39 9.36
C PHE A 353 14.52 2.36 8.35
N ASN A 354 14.02 2.40 7.11
CA ASN A 354 14.13 1.26 6.20
C ASN A 354 14.43 1.69 4.76
N THR A 355 14.59 0.69 3.88
CA THR A 355 14.79 0.84 2.44
C THR A 355 13.72 0.08 1.66
N MET A 356 13.64 0.29 0.34
CA MET A 356 12.85 -0.53 -0.58
C MET A 356 13.76 -1.38 -1.46
N VAL A 357 13.45 -2.66 -1.56
CA VAL A 357 14.26 -3.68 -2.26
C VAL A 357 13.51 -4.19 -3.48
N PRO A 358 14.08 -4.08 -4.70
CA PRO A 358 13.41 -4.52 -5.92
C PRO A 358 13.50 -6.03 -6.12
N PHE A 359 12.40 -6.62 -6.58
CA PHE A 359 12.31 -8.01 -7.00
C PHE A 359 11.65 -8.11 -8.37
N PHE A 360 12.24 -8.90 -9.26
CA PHE A 360 11.53 -9.37 -10.45
C PHE A 360 10.43 -10.33 -10.04
N THR A 361 9.26 -10.23 -10.67
CA THR A 361 8.07 -10.96 -10.25
C THR A 361 7.87 -12.29 -10.99
N GLN A 362 8.45 -12.42 -12.20
CA GLN A 362 8.35 -13.64 -13.00
C GLN A 362 9.44 -14.65 -12.60
N VAL A 363 9.35 -15.11 -11.35
CA VAL A 363 10.34 -16.00 -10.71
C VAL A 363 9.67 -17.24 -10.13
N THR A 364 10.46 -18.25 -9.77
CA THR A 364 9.94 -19.51 -9.22
C THR A 364 9.79 -19.52 -7.71
N HIS A 365 10.53 -18.67 -7.01
CA HIS A 365 10.47 -18.51 -5.54
C HIS A 365 11.10 -17.17 -5.14
N ILE A 366 10.80 -16.74 -3.94
CA ILE A 366 11.38 -15.56 -3.28
C ILE A 366 12.58 -16.00 -2.43
N PRO A 367 13.66 -15.20 -2.34
CA PRO A 367 14.78 -15.46 -1.44
C PRO A 367 14.34 -15.68 0.00
N ASN A 368 14.97 -16.66 0.66
CA ASN A 368 14.57 -17.09 2.00
C ASN A 368 14.55 -15.94 3.03
N TYR A 369 15.48 -15.00 2.91
CA TYR A 369 15.57 -13.82 3.80
C TYR A 369 14.30 -12.95 3.81
N PHE A 370 13.51 -12.95 2.72
CA PHE A 370 12.22 -12.26 2.61
C PHE A 370 11.01 -13.18 2.81
N ALA A 371 11.22 -14.50 2.80
CA ALA A 371 10.16 -15.51 2.80
C ALA A 371 10.05 -16.30 4.12
N ASN A 372 11.05 -16.24 5.01
CA ASN A 372 11.14 -17.10 6.21
C ASN A 372 10.69 -16.43 7.51
N THR A 373 9.93 -15.36 7.46
CA THR A 373 9.44 -14.68 8.66
C THR A 373 8.58 -15.62 9.51
N THR A 374 8.86 -15.66 10.81
CA THR A 374 8.16 -16.44 11.83
C THR A 374 7.68 -15.56 12.97
N GLU A 375 7.04 -16.12 13.98
CA GLU A 375 6.66 -15.40 15.21
C GLU A 375 7.85 -14.98 16.07
N ASN A 376 9.00 -15.66 15.94
CA ASN A 376 10.17 -15.40 16.76
C ASN A 376 11.06 -14.33 16.15
N VAL A 377 11.51 -13.39 16.98
CA VAL A 377 12.46 -12.35 16.57
C VAL A 377 13.80 -12.99 16.18
N SER A 378 14.27 -12.66 14.98
CA SER A 378 15.55 -13.14 14.43
C SER A 378 16.15 -12.11 13.49
N THR A 379 17.46 -12.04 13.40
CA THR A 379 18.20 -11.26 12.40
C THR A 379 18.34 -12.01 11.06
N ASP A 380 17.87 -13.27 10.98
CA ASP A 380 17.96 -14.12 9.80
C ASP A 380 16.84 -13.86 8.79
N ASN A 381 15.96 -12.91 9.06
CA ASN A 381 14.92 -12.46 8.13
C ASN A 381 14.80 -10.94 8.12
N PHE A 382 14.39 -10.42 6.97
CA PHE A 382 14.29 -8.98 6.71
C PHE A 382 13.22 -8.29 7.56
N TYR A 383 12.14 -8.97 7.93
CA TYR A 383 11.08 -8.39 8.75
C TYR A 383 11.57 -8.02 10.16
N TRP A 384 12.15 -8.97 10.88
CA TRP A 384 12.52 -8.74 12.28
C TRP A 384 13.75 -7.87 12.45
N ILE A 385 14.75 -7.97 11.56
CA ILE A 385 15.91 -7.08 11.63
C ILE A 385 15.52 -5.61 11.45
N ASN A 386 14.59 -5.31 10.53
CA ASN A 386 14.09 -3.95 10.37
C ASN A 386 13.26 -3.47 11.58
N ARG A 387 12.52 -4.37 12.21
CA ARG A 387 11.86 -4.07 13.51
C ARG A 387 12.85 -3.73 14.59
N LEU A 388 13.96 -4.47 14.69
CA LEU A 388 15.02 -4.20 15.67
C LEU A 388 15.66 -2.83 15.42
N ILE A 389 16.04 -2.54 14.19
CA ILE A 389 16.59 -1.24 13.77
C ILE A 389 15.64 -0.11 14.18
N ALA A 390 14.35 -0.23 13.83
CA ALA A 390 13.36 0.79 14.14
C ALA A 390 13.15 0.99 15.63
N VAL A 391 13.02 -0.08 16.41
CA VAL A 391 12.84 -0.02 17.88
C VAL A 391 14.02 0.66 18.57
N ILE A 392 15.25 0.37 18.15
CA ILE A 392 16.45 0.98 18.73
C ILE A 392 16.57 2.45 18.28
N SER A 393 16.24 2.76 17.03
CA SER A 393 16.44 4.10 16.46
C SER A 393 15.34 5.10 16.81
N ASP A 394 14.12 4.64 17.16
CA ASP A 394 12.98 5.52 17.39
C ASP A 394 13.24 6.59 18.45
N SER A 395 13.84 6.22 19.59
CA SER A 395 14.18 7.16 20.66
C SER A 395 15.41 8.03 20.37
N HIS A 396 16.17 7.70 19.34
CA HIS A 396 17.42 8.36 18.95
C HIS A 396 17.44 8.72 17.46
N PHE A 397 16.29 9.04 16.89
CA PHE A 397 16.10 9.22 15.45
C PHE A 397 17.12 10.17 14.83
N SER A 398 17.32 11.36 15.43
CA SER A 398 18.27 12.36 14.95
C SER A 398 19.73 11.88 14.90
N HIS A 399 20.11 10.95 15.77
CA HIS A 399 21.46 10.35 15.77
C HIS A 399 21.64 9.31 14.67
N HIS A 400 20.58 8.56 14.35
CA HIS A 400 20.64 7.44 13.41
C HIS A 400 20.18 7.82 11.99
N GLN A 401 19.51 8.96 11.81
CA GLN A 401 18.90 9.38 10.54
C GLN A 401 19.89 9.30 9.37
N THR A 402 21.08 9.91 9.49
CA THR A 402 22.08 9.93 8.41
C THR A 402 22.54 8.52 8.02
N ALA A 403 22.72 7.63 9.00
CA ALA A 403 23.12 6.24 8.71
C ALA A 403 22.02 5.47 7.99
N ILE A 404 20.76 5.67 8.40
CA ILE A 404 19.57 5.03 7.78
C ILE A 404 19.37 5.55 6.35
N GLU A 405 19.47 6.86 6.13
CA GLU A 405 19.38 7.46 4.80
C GLU A 405 20.49 6.97 3.88
N THR A 406 21.75 6.96 4.36
CA THR A 406 22.88 6.41 3.60
C THR A 406 22.67 4.95 3.21
N TYR A 407 22.19 4.12 4.16
CA TYR A 407 21.87 2.72 3.89
C TYR A 407 20.76 2.61 2.82
N SER A 408 19.70 3.40 2.95
CA SER A 408 18.60 3.42 1.98
C SER A 408 19.09 3.80 0.58
N ASP A 409 19.88 4.86 0.46
CA ASP A 409 20.39 5.34 -0.82
C ASP A 409 21.32 4.31 -1.49
N GLN A 410 22.24 3.72 -0.72
CA GLN A 410 23.16 2.69 -1.22
C GLN A 410 22.44 1.43 -1.70
N THR A 411 21.47 0.96 -0.92
CA THR A 411 20.72 -0.25 -1.25
C THR A 411 19.77 -0.04 -2.43
N MET A 412 19.10 1.11 -2.54
CA MET A 412 18.28 1.45 -3.69
C MET A 412 19.13 1.65 -4.96
N ALA A 413 20.29 2.32 -4.85
CA ALA A 413 21.24 2.45 -5.97
C ALA A 413 21.72 1.07 -6.48
N LYS A 414 21.99 0.14 -5.57
CA LYS A 414 22.33 -1.26 -5.94
C LYS A 414 21.16 -1.95 -6.63
N GLY A 415 19.94 -1.71 -6.16
CA GLY A 415 18.71 -2.22 -6.77
C GLY A 415 18.55 -1.75 -8.22
N HIS A 416 18.69 -0.45 -8.47
CA HIS A 416 18.66 0.11 -9.83
C HIS A 416 19.77 -0.46 -10.71
N ALA A 417 20.99 -0.59 -10.18
CA ALA A 417 22.11 -1.18 -10.92
C ALA A 417 21.84 -2.64 -11.32
N MET A 418 21.19 -3.43 -10.44
CA MET A 418 20.76 -4.80 -10.78
C MET A 418 19.73 -4.78 -11.90
N ILE A 419 18.70 -3.93 -11.81
CA ILE A 419 17.64 -3.80 -12.82
C ILE A 419 18.27 -3.47 -14.19
N HIS A 420 19.13 -2.44 -14.27
CA HIS A 420 19.79 -2.04 -15.50
C HIS A 420 20.70 -3.15 -16.07
N SER A 421 21.42 -3.88 -15.21
CA SER A 421 22.25 -4.99 -15.69
C SER A 421 21.44 -6.12 -16.33
N VAL A 422 20.24 -6.38 -15.83
CA VAL A 422 19.32 -7.36 -16.40
C VAL A 422 18.71 -6.86 -17.72
N GLU A 423 18.31 -5.57 -17.77
CA GLU A 423 17.85 -4.93 -19.01
C GLU A 423 18.90 -4.99 -20.13
N ASP A 424 20.13 -4.67 -19.80
CA ASP A 424 21.26 -4.75 -20.75
C ASP A 424 21.49 -6.17 -21.27
N ALA A 425 21.42 -7.18 -20.40
CA ALA A 425 21.54 -8.58 -20.79
C ALA A 425 20.38 -9.02 -21.71
N PHE A 426 19.14 -8.68 -21.37
CA PHE A 426 17.98 -8.96 -22.21
C PHE A 426 18.06 -8.26 -23.58
N SER A 427 18.53 -7.01 -23.62
CA SER A 427 18.73 -6.27 -24.88
C SER A 427 19.73 -6.93 -25.83
N LYS A 428 20.71 -7.67 -25.28
CA LYS A 428 21.72 -8.47 -26.00
C LYS A 428 21.22 -9.88 -26.32
N GLY A 429 20.02 -10.27 -25.92
CA GLY A 429 19.48 -11.62 -26.10
C GLY A 429 20.10 -12.67 -25.16
N GLU A 430 20.73 -12.24 -24.08
CA GLU A 430 21.31 -13.12 -23.07
C GLU A 430 20.22 -13.73 -22.19
N LYS A 431 20.43 -14.98 -21.77
CA LYS A 431 19.55 -15.65 -20.81
C LYS A 431 19.95 -15.26 -19.40
N VAL A 432 19.03 -14.70 -18.65
CA VAL A 432 19.20 -14.32 -17.23
C VAL A 432 18.22 -15.13 -16.38
N ASP A 433 18.72 -15.76 -15.33
CA ASP A 433 17.86 -16.34 -14.30
C ASP A 433 17.48 -15.24 -13.29
N LEU A 434 16.25 -14.77 -13.36
CA LEU A 434 15.74 -13.70 -12.51
C LEU A 434 15.65 -14.13 -11.03
N THR A 435 15.46 -15.43 -10.76
CA THR A 435 15.46 -15.95 -9.40
C THR A 435 16.85 -15.83 -8.77
N VAL A 436 17.91 -16.10 -9.55
CA VAL A 436 19.30 -15.89 -9.11
C VAL A 436 19.57 -14.39 -8.87
N LYS A 437 19.08 -13.51 -9.74
CA LYS A 437 19.24 -12.05 -9.55
C LYS A 437 18.54 -11.53 -8.28
N ASN A 438 17.35 -12.01 -8.02
CA ASN A 438 16.66 -11.71 -6.76
C ASN A 438 17.44 -12.25 -5.55
N GLN A 439 18.07 -13.42 -5.65
CA GLN A 439 18.91 -13.97 -4.57
C GLN A 439 20.16 -13.11 -4.35
N GLU A 440 20.88 -12.72 -5.40
CA GLU A 440 22.05 -11.84 -5.31
C GLU A 440 21.70 -10.50 -4.63
N MET A 441 20.53 -9.92 -4.95
CA MET A 441 20.06 -8.72 -4.32
C MET A 441 19.73 -8.94 -2.84
N SER A 442 19.06 -10.03 -2.51
CA SER A 442 18.72 -10.40 -1.14
C SER A 442 19.97 -10.60 -0.27
N ASP A 443 21.00 -11.27 -0.80
CA ASP A 443 22.26 -11.51 -0.09
C ASP A 443 22.97 -10.18 0.22
N TYR A 444 22.99 -9.26 -0.75
CA TYR A 444 23.54 -7.92 -0.57
C TYR A 444 22.76 -7.14 0.53
N ILE A 445 21.42 -7.18 0.48
CA ILE A 445 20.58 -6.53 1.48
C ILE A 445 20.80 -7.11 2.87
N GLN A 446 20.94 -8.43 2.99
CA GLN A 446 21.22 -9.07 4.27
C GLN A 446 22.54 -8.57 4.89
N GLU A 447 23.59 -8.46 4.07
CA GLU A 447 24.87 -7.93 4.52
C GLU A 447 24.78 -6.47 4.96
N GLU A 448 24.19 -5.59 4.14
CA GLU A 448 24.10 -4.15 4.44
C GLU A 448 23.17 -3.85 5.62
N THR A 449 22.06 -4.57 5.76
CA THR A 449 21.15 -4.41 6.89
C THR A 449 21.81 -4.84 8.21
N GLN A 450 22.63 -5.90 8.17
CA GLN A 450 23.41 -6.32 9.35
C GLN A 450 24.48 -5.28 9.73
N LYS A 451 25.13 -4.64 8.74
CA LYS A 451 26.07 -3.55 9.00
C LYS A 451 25.37 -2.36 9.66
N LEU A 452 24.19 -1.97 9.15
CA LEU A 452 23.39 -0.92 9.75
C LEU A 452 22.98 -1.26 11.18
N LEU A 453 22.48 -2.46 11.44
CA LEU A 453 22.12 -2.90 12.80
C LEU A 453 23.33 -2.82 13.75
N ASN A 454 24.50 -3.28 13.34
CA ASN A 454 25.72 -3.24 14.16
C ASN A 454 26.08 -1.78 14.54
N LEU A 455 26.02 -0.85 13.59
CA LEU A 455 26.28 0.56 13.81
C LEU A 455 25.27 1.14 14.80
N ILE A 456 23.97 0.93 14.59
CA ILE A 456 22.89 1.44 15.42
C ILE A 456 22.97 0.91 16.84
N VAL A 457 23.25 -0.38 17.03
CA VAL A 457 23.43 -0.98 18.36
C VAL A 457 24.64 -0.36 19.07
N PHE A 458 25.76 -0.15 18.35
CA PHE A 458 26.94 0.48 18.92
C PHE A 458 26.64 1.92 19.37
N ASP A 459 26.03 2.74 18.53
CA ASP A 459 25.69 4.12 18.85
C ASP A 459 24.68 4.20 20.00
N ALA A 460 23.60 3.41 19.94
CA ALA A 460 22.59 3.37 20.98
C ALA A 460 23.17 2.92 22.33
N SER A 461 24.18 2.02 22.33
CA SER A 461 24.86 1.59 23.54
C SER A 461 25.63 2.74 24.19
N ASN A 462 26.21 3.64 23.41
CA ASN A 462 26.89 4.85 23.93
C ASN A 462 25.89 5.91 24.45
N LEU A 463 24.64 5.85 24.02
CA LEU A 463 23.56 6.75 24.45
C LEU A 463 22.76 6.20 25.65
N MET A 464 23.08 5.01 26.13
CA MET A 464 22.39 4.42 27.27
C MET A 464 22.57 5.25 28.55
N THR A 465 21.44 5.56 29.20
CA THR A 465 21.41 6.14 30.55
C THR A 465 20.82 5.09 31.48
N ASN A 466 21.59 4.65 32.48
CA ASN A 466 21.09 3.66 33.43
C ASN A 466 20.23 4.29 34.54
N ARG A 467 19.95 5.61 34.47
CA ARG A 467 19.19 6.40 35.45
C ARG A 467 19.70 6.27 36.88
N PHE A 468 20.95 5.96 37.03
CA PHE A 468 21.58 5.85 38.34
C PHE A 468 22.03 7.23 38.82
N SER A 469 21.67 7.63 40.07
CA SER A 469 21.94 8.97 40.60
C SER A 469 23.41 9.28 40.87
N LEU A 470 24.24 8.26 40.88
CA LEU A 470 25.71 8.34 41.07
C LEU A 470 26.43 7.96 39.74
N SER A 471 25.79 8.16 38.62
CA SER A 471 26.44 7.91 37.34
C SER A 471 27.71 8.73 37.18
N ASP A 472 28.71 8.12 36.61
CA ASP A 472 30.05 8.66 36.38
C ASP A 472 30.04 9.89 35.46
#